data_6de9a154464246fa658bce840c180c5f
#
_entry.id   6de9a154464246fa658bce840c180c5f
#
_cell.length_a   1.000
_cell.length_b   1.000
_cell.length_c   1.000
_cell.angle_alpha   90.00
_cell.angle_beta   90.00
_cell.angle_gamma   90.00
#
_symmetry.space_group_name_H-M   'P 1'
#
loop_
_entity.id
_entity.type
_entity.pdbx_description
1 polymer ?
#
loop_
_entity_poly.entity_id
_entity_poly.type
_entity_poly.pdbx_seq_one_letter_code
_entity_poly.pdbx_strand_id
1 'polypeptide(L)'
;MGQKARIDLVLDCADPAKLAGFWRAALDYRDYYTDEAIAVLVPKDGIASPLVLQGVPEPKAGKNRMHLDIVVDDIEPEIERLIALGARRLDAGVQRLGETLWVRMEDPEHNEFCVCTGVEW
;
A
#
# COMPACT_ATOMS: atom_id res chain seq x y z
N MET A 1 -3.37 10.30 -33.23
CA MET A 1 -2.54 9.92 -32.10
C MET A 1 -3.39 9.47 -30.94
N GLY A 2 -3.10 8.33 -30.40
CA GLY A 2 -3.82 7.81 -29.26
C GLY A 2 -3.31 8.38 -27.94
N GLN A 3 -4.16 8.30 -26.93
CA GLN A 3 -3.77 8.58 -25.55
C GLN A 3 -3.07 7.36 -24.97
N LYS A 4 -2.06 7.58 -24.13
CA LYS A 4 -1.50 6.49 -23.33
C LYS A 4 -2.39 6.30 -22.10
N ALA A 5 -2.79 5.07 -21.87
CA ALA A 5 -3.48 4.72 -20.65
C ALA A 5 -2.49 4.73 -19.47
N ARG A 6 -2.97 5.12 -18.32
CA ARG A 6 -2.22 5.00 -17.06
C ARG A 6 -3.11 4.30 -16.05
N ILE A 7 -2.49 3.80 -14.99
CA ILE A 7 -3.21 3.14 -13.90
C ILE A 7 -3.08 4.01 -12.66
N ASP A 8 -4.20 4.34 -12.05
CA ASP A 8 -4.25 4.87 -10.69
C ASP A 8 -4.67 3.72 -9.78
N LEU A 9 -4.03 3.59 -8.63
CA LEU A 9 -4.40 2.60 -7.64
C LEU A 9 -5.42 3.22 -6.71
N VAL A 10 -6.57 2.55 -6.54
CA VAL A 10 -7.63 3.03 -5.66
C VAL A 10 -7.86 2.01 -4.56
N LEU A 11 -7.79 2.45 -3.32
CA LEU A 11 -7.98 1.63 -2.14
C LEU A 11 -9.19 2.15 -1.37
N ASP A 12 -10.20 1.30 -1.21
CA ASP A 12 -11.39 1.65 -0.43
C ASP A 12 -11.07 1.63 1.05
N CYS A 13 -11.67 2.55 1.78
CA CYS A 13 -11.43 2.67 3.22
C CYS A 13 -12.59 3.38 3.90
N ALA A 14 -12.60 3.38 5.23
CA ALA A 14 -13.61 4.08 6.01
C ALA A 14 -13.24 5.55 6.20
N ASP A 15 -11.97 5.84 6.44
CA ASP A 15 -11.50 7.20 6.76
C ASP A 15 -10.27 7.54 5.90
N PRO A 16 -10.50 8.15 4.72
CA PRO A 16 -9.39 8.45 3.81
C PRO A 16 -8.30 9.34 4.41
N ALA A 17 -8.67 10.38 5.15
CA ALA A 17 -7.67 11.30 5.70
C ALA A 17 -6.76 10.61 6.72
N LYS A 18 -7.34 9.76 7.56
CA LYS A 18 -6.58 9.02 8.58
C LYS A 18 -5.69 7.95 7.93
N LEU A 19 -6.24 7.17 7.00
CA LEU A 19 -5.50 6.12 6.33
C LEU A 19 -4.38 6.71 5.46
N ALA A 20 -4.59 7.89 4.89
CA ALA A 20 -3.57 8.59 4.11
C ALA A 20 -2.30 8.85 4.92
N GLY A 21 -2.42 9.11 6.22
CA GLY A 21 -1.26 9.29 7.10
C GLY A 21 -0.36 8.08 7.10
N PHE A 22 -0.94 6.88 7.17
CA PHE A 22 -0.17 5.65 7.09
C PHE A 22 0.52 5.49 5.74
N TRP A 23 -0.24 5.53 4.65
CA TRP A 23 0.31 5.24 3.31
C TRP A 23 1.29 6.32 2.85
N ARG A 24 1.05 7.60 3.19
CA ARG A 24 2.01 8.67 2.92
C ARG A 24 3.37 8.38 3.52
N ALA A 25 3.40 7.95 4.78
CA ALA A 25 4.64 7.63 5.47
C ALA A 25 5.25 6.32 4.95
N ALA A 26 4.41 5.31 4.70
CA ALA A 26 4.87 4.01 4.23
C ALA A 26 5.56 4.11 2.87
N LEU A 27 5.00 4.90 1.95
CA LEU A 27 5.49 5.01 0.58
C LEU A 27 6.41 6.22 0.36
N ASP A 28 6.54 7.08 1.35
CA ASP A 28 7.21 8.38 1.21
C ASP A 28 6.56 9.21 0.09
N TYR A 29 5.24 9.21 0.08
CA TYR A 29 4.44 10.00 -0.84
C TYR A 29 4.10 11.35 -0.22
N ARG A 30 3.53 12.25 -1.01
CA ARG A 30 3.03 13.54 -0.52
C ARG A 30 1.53 13.66 -0.80
N ASP A 31 0.88 14.51 -0.02
CA ASP A 31 -0.53 14.82 -0.25
C ASP A 31 -0.67 15.66 -1.52
N TYR A 32 -1.62 15.28 -2.36
CA TYR A 32 -2.02 16.05 -3.51
C TYR A 32 -3.36 16.72 -3.29
N TYR A 33 -4.33 15.98 -2.77
CA TYR A 33 -5.68 16.48 -2.49
C TYR A 33 -6.32 15.62 -1.41
N THR A 34 -7.09 16.25 -0.52
CA THR A 34 -7.83 15.53 0.51
C THR A 34 -9.12 16.27 0.81
N ASP A 35 -10.22 15.51 0.88
CA ASP A 35 -11.50 15.99 1.41
C ASP A 35 -12.14 14.85 2.22
N GLU A 36 -13.42 14.98 2.55
CA GLU A 36 -14.13 13.98 3.35
C GLU A 36 -14.29 12.64 2.64
N ALA A 37 -14.34 12.66 1.33
CA ALA A 37 -14.63 11.48 0.53
C ALA A 37 -13.40 10.78 -0.04
N ILE A 38 -12.29 11.50 -0.18
CA ILE A 38 -11.14 11.01 -0.93
C ILE A 38 -9.84 11.64 -0.44
N ALA A 39 -8.77 10.88 -0.49
CA ALA A 39 -7.41 11.41 -0.32
C ALA A 39 -6.55 10.90 -1.48
N VAL A 40 -5.83 11.80 -2.12
CA VAL A 40 -4.95 11.45 -3.24
C VAL A 40 -3.50 11.68 -2.82
N LEU A 41 -2.72 10.62 -2.84
CA LEU A 41 -1.29 10.63 -2.55
C LEU A 41 -0.52 10.46 -3.84
N VAL A 42 0.54 11.22 -4.01
CA VAL A 42 1.37 11.14 -5.21
C VAL A 42 2.84 10.95 -4.81
N PRO A 43 3.62 10.24 -5.63
CA PRO A 43 5.04 10.10 -5.36
C PRO A 43 5.74 11.45 -5.44
N LYS A 44 6.74 11.64 -4.60
CA LYS A 44 7.50 12.88 -4.57
C LYS A 44 8.25 13.12 -5.88
N ASP A 45 8.67 12.05 -6.54
CA ASP A 45 9.38 12.14 -7.82
C ASP A 45 8.46 12.15 -9.04
N GLY A 46 7.17 11.83 -8.86
CA GLY A 46 6.20 11.82 -9.94
C GLY A 46 6.28 10.65 -10.90
N ILE A 47 7.06 9.61 -10.57
CA ILE A 47 7.28 8.47 -11.49
C ILE A 47 6.30 7.35 -11.25
N ALA A 48 6.09 6.95 -10.00
CA ALA A 48 5.19 5.86 -9.66
C ALA A 48 3.71 6.30 -9.74
N SER A 49 2.81 5.33 -9.61
CA SER A 49 1.37 5.60 -9.67
C SER A 49 0.89 6.35 -8.45
N PRO A 50 -0.07 7.26 -8.58
CA PRO A 50 -0.80 7.81 -7.45
C PRO A 50 -1.54 6.72 -6.69
N LEU A 51 -1.73 6.92 -5.40
CA LEU A 51 -2.59 6.09 -4.57
C LEU A 51 -3.77 6.94 -4.13
N VAL A 52 -4.97 6.51 -4.52
CA VAL A 52 -6.21 7.17 -4.18
C VAL A 52 -6.88 6.38 -3.07
N LEU A 53 -7.20 7.05 -1.96
CA LEU A 53 -7.94 6.44 -0.86
C LEU A 53 -9.36 6.95 -0.94
N GLN A 54 -10.32 6.05 -1.13
CA GLN A 54 -11.71 6.41 -1.36
C GLN A 54 -12.57 5.95 -0.19
N GLY A 55 -13.30 6.88 0.43
CA GLY A 55 -14.21 6.55 1.51
C GLY A 55 -15.42 5.81 0.98
N VAL A 56 -15.71 4.65 1.59
CA VAL A 56 -16.88 3.84 1.25
C VAL A 56 -17.57 3.40 2.52
N PRO A 57 -18.91 3.18 2.48
CA PRO A 57 -19.64 2.75 3.68
C PRO A 57 -19.42 1.29 4.02
N GLU A 58 -19.03 0.44 3.05
CA GLU A 58 -18.87 -0.99 3.28
C GLU A 58 -17.55 -1.25 4.01
N PRO A 59 -17.57 -2.03 5.14
CA PRO A 59 -16.33 -2.42 5.77
C PRO A 59 -15.58 -3.45 4.94
N LYS A 60 -14.29 -3.57 5.19
CA LYS A 60 -13.47 -4.62 4.59
C LYS A 60 -14.04 -5.98 4.99
N ALA A 61 -14.35 -6.82 4.01
CA ALA A 61 -14.83 -8.16 4.22
C ALA A 61 -14.14 -9.11 3.25
N GLY A 62 -13.61 -10.21 3.77
CA GLY A 62 -12.90 -11.19 2.96
C GLY A 62 -11.50 -10.77 2.55
N LYS A 63 -10.86 -11.60 1.76
CA LYS A 63 -9.48 -11.41 1.31
C LYS A 63 -9.44 -10.53 0.06
N ASN A 64 -8.43 -9.65 -0.01
CA ASN A 64 -8.19 -8.88 -1.23
C ASN A 64 -7.79 -9.84 -2.36
N ARG A 65 -8.32 -9.59 -3.56
CA ARG A 65 -7.88 -10.30 -4.76
C ARG A 65 -6.70 -9.61 -5.44
N MET A 66 -6.59 -8.30 -5.25
CA MET A 66 -5.40 -7.52 -5.63
C MET A 66 -4.78 -6.97 -4.36
N HIS A 67 -3.46 -6.84 -4.36
CA HIS A 67 -2.75 -6.23 -3.25
C HIS A 67 -1.55 -5.44 -3.77
N LEU A 68 -1.04 -4.56 -2.93
CA LEU A 68 0.15 -3.80 -3.22
C LEU A 68 1.36 -4.54 -2.65
N ASP A 69 2.48 -4.47 -3.36
CA ASP A 69 3.75 -4.98 -2.86
C ASP A 69 4.67 -3.79 -2.58
N ILE A 70 5.18 -3.71 -1.35
CA ILE A 70 6.27 -2.80 -1.01
C ILE A 70 7.56 -3.58 -1.23
N VAL A 71 8.31 -3.19 -2.24
CA VAL A 71 9.52 -3.90 -2.65
C VAL A 71 10.73 -3.25 -2.01
N VAL A 72 11.50 -4.04 -1.27
CA VAL A 72 12.69 -3.59 -0.54
C VAL A 72 13.78 -4.66 -0.66
N ASP A 73 15.01 -4.29 -0.30
CA ASP A 73 16.12 -5.23 -0.28
C ASP A 73 16.10 -6.14 0.96
N ASP A 74 15.69 -5.59 2.10
CA ASP A 74 15.67 -6.30 3.37
C ASP A 74 14.30 -6.13 4.02
N ILE A 75 13.54 -7.23 4.09
CA ILE A 75 12.14 -7.18 4.48
C ILE A 75 11.92 -6.97 5.98
N GLU A 76 12.77 -7.54 6.85
CA GLU A 76 12.51 -7.46 8.30
C GLU A 76 12.58 -6.03 8.86
N PRO A 77 13.59 -5.21 8.53
CA PRO A 77 13.58 -3.82 8.99
C PRO A 77 12.39 -3.02 8.47
N GLU A 78 11.96 -3.28 7.25
CA GLU A 78 10.80 -2.60 6.68
C GLU A 78 9.52 -3.00 7.40
N ILE A 79 9.35 -4.28 7.72
CA ILE A 79 8.20 -4.75 8.49
C ILE A 79 8.13 -4.03 9.84
N GLU A 80 9.25 -3.93 10.55
CA GLU A 80 9.29 -3.24 11.84
C GLU A 80 8.91 -1.77 11.70
N ARG A 81 9.40 -1.11 10.65
CA ARG A 81 9.05 0.29 10.37
C ARG A 81 7.56 0.46 10.13
N LEU A 82 6.97 -0.42 9.33
CA LEU A 82 5.54 -0.36 9.01
C LEU A 82 4.66 -0.68 10.21
N ILE A 83 5.08 -1.61 11.07
CA ILE A 83 4.36 -1.89 12.32
C ILE A 83 4.35 -0.64 13.20
N ALA A 84 5.45 0.08 13.28
CA ALA A 84 5.51 1.32 14.05
C ALA A 84 4.55 2.39 13.50
N LEU A 85 4.23 2.33 12.20
CA LEU A 85 3.28 3.24 11.55
C LEU A 85 1.82 2.78 11.71
N GLY A 86 1.57 1.56 12.19
CA GLY A 86 0.22 1.05 12.43
C GLY A 86 -0.17 -0.18 11.63
N ALA A 87 0.74 -0.74 10.85
CA ALA A 87 0.47 -1.98 10.12
C ALA A 87 0.52 -3.20 11.04
N ARG A 88 -0.06 -4.30 10.59
CA ARG A 88 -0.02 -5.58 11.26
C ARG A 88 0.60 -6.65 10.37
N ARG A 89 1.44 -7.48 10.96
CA ARG A 89 2.01 -8.64 10.27
C ARG A 89 1.01 -9.79 10.30
N LEU A 90 0.70 -10.38 9.14
CA LEU A 90 -0.23 -11.51 9.03
C LEU A 90 0.50 -12.85 9.01
N ASP A 91 1.67 -12.91 8.39
CA ASP A 91 2.46 -14.15 8.32
C ASP A 91 3.55 -14.14 9.39
N ALA A 92 3.55 -15.15 10.26
CA ALA A 92 4.59 -15.30 11.27
C ALA A 92 5.96 -15.57 10.66
N GLY A 93 6.01 -16.30 9.53
CA GLY A 93 7.24 -16.62 8.84
C GLY A 93 7.32 -15.96 7.48
N VAL A 94 8.50 -16.00 6.89
CA VAL A 94 8.77 -15.48 5.55
C VAL A 94 8.39 -16.53 4.52
N GLN A 95 7.59 -16.13 3.53
CA GLN A 95 7.26 -16.96 2.39
C GLN A 95 8.39 -16.88 1.34
N ARG A 96 8.53 -17.90 0.54
CA ARG A 96 9.59 -17.95 -0.47
C ARG A 96 9.07 -18.59 -1.76
N LEU A 97 9.43 -17.97 -2.89
CA LEU A 97 9.26 -18.58 -4.20
C LEU A 97 10.54 -18.27 -5.00
N GLY A 98 11.35 -19.30 -5.25
CA GLY A 98 12.67 -19.08 -5.81
C GLY A 98 13.51 -18.23 -4.86
N GLU A 99 14.01 -17.11 -5.33
CA GLU A 99 14.77 -16.15 -4.51
C GLU A 99 13.91 -15.01 -3.98
N THR A 100 12.65 -14.94 -4.40
CA THR A 100 11.73 -13.90 -3.92
C THR A 100 11.19 -14.28 -2.55
N LEU A 101 11.31 -13.36 -1.61
CA LEU A 101 10.80 -13.50 -0.25
C LEU A 101 9.68 -12.50 -0.03
N TRP A 102 8.65 -12.88 0.74
CA TRP A 102 7.60 -11.93 1.09
C TRP A 102 6.94 -12.28 2.42
N VAL A 103 6.32 -11.26 3.01
CA VAL A 103 5.46 -11.38 4.18
C VAL A 103 4.19 -10.61 3.92
N ARG A 104 3.04 -11.22 4.20
CA ARG A 104 1.76 -10.52 4.11
C ARG A 104 1.56 -9.68 5.35
N MET A 105 1.04 -8.48 5.14
CA MET A 105 0.71 -7.52 6.17
C MET A 105 -0.68 -6.94 5.91
N GLU A 106 -1.20 -6.19 6.85
CA GLU A 106 -2.38 -5.38 6.61
C GLU A 106 -2.15 -3.96 7.14
N ASP A 107 -2.81 -3.00 6.48
CA ASP A 107 -2.77 -1.62 6.89
C ASP A 107 -3.72 -1.39 8.09
N PRO A 108 -3.79 -0.17 8.66
CA PRO A 108 -4.65 0.09 9.81
C PRO A 108 -6.14 -0.20 9.58
N GLU A 109 -6.60 -0.30 8.34
CA GLU A 109 -7.97 -0.65 8.02
C GLU A 109 -8.11 -2.08 7.47
N HIS A 110 -7.13 -2.94 7.73
CA HIS A 110 -7.13 -4.36 7.36
C HIS A 110 -7.00 -4.63 5.86
N ASN A 111 -6.55 -3.64 5.08
CA ASN A 111 -6.23 -3.88 3.68
C ASN A 111 -4.91 -4.63 3.59
N GLU A 112 -4.93 -5.75 2.88
CA GLU A 112 -3.77 -6.60 2.76
C GLU A 112 -2.75 -6.04 1.76
N PHE A 113 -1.48 -6.11 2.12
CA PHE A 113 -0.36 -5.81 1.24
C PHE A 113 0.81 -6.70 1.61
N CYS A 114 1.82 -6.74 0.75
CA CYS A 114 3.02 -7.53 1.02
C CYS A 114 4.24 -6.63 1.13
N VAL A 115 5.19 -7.06 1.96
CA VAL A 115 6.56 -6.56 1.94
C VAL A 115 7.39 -7.67 1.31
N CYS A 116 8.11 -7.37 0.25
CA CYS A 116 8.78 -8.40 -0.52
C CYS A 116 10.11 -7.90 -1.10
N THR A 117 10.94 -8.87 -1.48
CA THR A 117 12.06 -8.60 -2.37
C THR A 117 11.54 -8.64 -3.81
N GLY A 118 12.05 -7.77 -4.66
CA GLY A 118 11.58 -7.71 -6.04
C GLY A 118 12.07 -8.85 -6.90
N VAL A 119 11.44 -9.00 -8.06
CA VAL A 119 12.00 -9.81 -9.14
C VAL A 119 12.76 -8.87 -10.07
N GLU A 120 13.90 -9.34 -10.53
CA GLU A 120 14.68 -8.63 -11.53
C GLU A 120 14.22 -9.04 -12.93
N TRP A 121 14.09 -8.07 -13.82
CA TRP A 121 13.76 -8.30 -15.21
C TRP A 121 14.54 -7.37 -16.13
#